data_91fa8a0e8f721306be6feb8aebf7af29
#
_entry.id   91fa8a0e8f721306be6feb8aebf7af29
#
_cell.length_a   1.000
_cell.length_b   1.000
_cell.length_c   1.000
_cell.angle_alpha   90.00
_cell.angle_beta   90.00
_cell.angle_gamma   90.00
#
_symmetry.space_group_name_H-M   'P 1'
#
loop_
_entity.id
_entity.type
_entity.pdbx_description
1 polymer ?
#
loop_
_entity_poly.entity_id
_entity_poly.type
_entity_poly.pdbx_seq_one_letter_code
_entity_poly.pdbx_strand_id
1 'polypeptide(L)'
;HCRIAESPEDISVVRVASGEAHTLIGGDLLVSAGEKTLALLKRGQSKVVCNEMEAITGDFTRDTEFTLPSDGMKLAINAKVGPDNVQYINANRIASKYLGDSIFSNTVLLGMAYQSKLLPLKRESLLEAIKLNGAAVDGNLLAFELGRYYISRPDFFKDSKMEDIKKADYTFESILSYRSKRLEGYQSKKLSRRYEALCEKAKGLNESLGSSVARGYYKLIAYKDEYEVARLHTEYLEDQVKNSFVGYKQLRFNLAPPLFSKKDKNGHLIKREFGPWMFTLMRPVSYTHLRAHETTVY
;
A
#
# COMPACT_ATOMS: atom_id res chain seq x y z
N HIS A 1 -18.88 12.41 6.24
CA HIS A 1 -19.61 13.46 5.52
C HIS A 1 -19.09 14.82 5.97
N CYS A 2 -18.95 15.76 5.03
CA CYS A 2 -18.60 17.15 5.30
C CYS A 2 -19.63 18.04 4.59
N ARG A 3 -20.20 19.02 5.29
CA ARG A 3 -21.03 20.07 4.71
C ARG A 3 -20.28 21.39 4.83
N ILE A 4 -20.25 22.14 3.76
CA ILE A 4 -19.59 23.44 3.69
C ILE A 4 -20.65 24.44 3.21
N ALA A 5 -20.85 25.52 3.94
CA ALA A 5 -21.75 26.60 3.62
C ALA A 5 -21.09 27.95 3.95
N GLU A 6 -21.65 29.04 3.44
CA GLU A 6 -21.14 30.39 3.72
C GLU A 6 -21.39 30.79 5.16
N SER A 7 -22.50 30.33 5.77
CA SER A 7 -22.92 30.61 7.13
C SER A 7 -23.26 29.32 7.89
N PRO A 8 -22.97 29.22 9.20
CA PRO A 8 -23.33 28.06 10.01
C PRO A 8 -24.84 27.78 10.02
N GLU A 9 -25.68 28.80 9.90
CA GLU A 9 -27.15 28.71 9.88
C GLU A 9 -27.65 27.94 8.64
N ASP A 10 -26.89 27.91 7.56
CA ASP A 10 -27.22 27.17 6.34
C ASP A 10 -26.97 25.64 6.48
N ILE A 11 -26.35 25.22 7.58
CA ILE A 11 -26.09 23.82 7.88
C ILE A 11 -27.13 23.28 8.85
N SER A 12 -28.29 22.90 8.33
CA SER A 12 -29.41 22.40 9.15
C SER A 12 -29.23 20.93 9.61
N VAL A 13 -28.43 20.13 8.91
CA VAL A 13 -28.23 18.70 9.20
C VAL A 13 -26.77 18.29 9.03
N VAL A 14 -26.31 17.40 9.90
CA VAL A 14 -24.91 16.92 9.89
C VAL A 14 -24.64 15.92 8.79
N ARG A 15 -25.60 15.06 8.47
CA ARG A 15 -25.45 14.00 7.46
C ARG A 15 -25.97 14.44 6.11
N VAL A 16 -25.26 14.03 5.06
CA VAL A 16 -25.73 14.16 3.69
C VAL A 16 -26.83 13.13 3.46
N ALA A 17 -27.98 13.54 3.00
CA ALA A 17 -29.08 12.66 2.66
C ALA A 17 -28.87 11.99 1.29
N SER A 18 -29.73 11.02 0.97
CA SER A 18 -29.66 10.30 -0.30
C SER A 18 -29.87 11.27 -1.47
N GLY A 19 -28.98 11.23 -2.46
CA GLY A 19 -29.05 12.09 -3.64
C GLY A 19 -28.65 13.56 -3.40
N GLU A 20 -28.04 13.93 -2.28
CA GLU A 20 -27.66 15.32 -1.97
C GLU A 20 -26.17 15.62 -2.09
N ALA A 21 -25.31 14.60 -2.14
CA ALA A 21 -23.86 14.83 -2.21
C ALA A 21 -23.48 15.53 -3.51
N HIS A 22 -22.80 16.64 -3.45
CA HIS A 22 -22.27 17.35 -4.61
C HIS A 22 -20.95 16.72 -5.10
N THR A 23 -20.11 16.32 -4.15
CA THR A 23 -18.77 15.79 -4.44
C THR A 23 -18.51 14.54 -3.64
N LEU A 24 -17.87 13.55 -4.28
CA LEU A 24 -17.25 12.39 -3.63
C LEU A 24 -15.73 12.45 -3.84
N ILE A 25 -14.99 12.38 -2.74
CA ILE A 25 -13.55 12.13 -2.76
C ILE A 25 -13.35 10.73 -2.20
N GLY A 26 -13.11 9.77 -3.08
CA GLY A 26 -12.99 8.35 -2.76
C GLY A 26 -11.55 7.95 -2.50
N GLY A 27 -11.23 7.57 -1.27
CA GLY A 27 -9.89 7.07 -0.90
C GLY A 27 -9.57 5.67 -1.43
N ASP A 28 -10.61 4.90 -1.76
CA ASP A 28 -10.52 3.59 -2.38
C ASP A 28 -11.75 3.32 -3.28
N LEU A 29 -11.60 2.38 -4.18
CA LEU A 29 -12.64 2.07 -5.16
C LEU A 29 -13.81 1.30 -4.55
N LEU A 30 -13.53 0.39 -3.60
CA LEU A 30 -14.54 -0.49 -3.02
C LEU A 30 -15.59 0.29 -2.22
N VAL A 31 -15.15 1.16 -1.31
CA VAL A 31 -16.07 1.99 -0.51
C VAL A 31 -16.76 3.04 -1.38
N SER A 32 -16.06 3.56 -2.39
CA SER A 32 -16.63 4.56 -3.32
C SER A 32 -17.75 3.97 -4.17
N ALA A 33 -17.64 2.71 -4.60
CA ALA A 33 -18.65 2.01 -5.39
C ALA A 33 -19.72 1.31 -4.52
N GLY A 34 -19.57 1.33 -3.19
CA GLY A 34 -20.51 0.72 -2.27
C GLY A 34 -21.91 1.35 -2.38
N GLU A 35 -22.96 0.52 -2.23
CA GLU A 35 -24.36 0.93 -2.37
C GLU A 35 -24.70 2.16 -1.50
N LYS A 36 -24.25 2.19 -0.25
CA LYS A 36 -24.46 3.29 0.69
C LYS A 36 -23.85 4.61 0.19
N THR A 37 -22.65 4.54 -0.40
CA THR A 37 -21.96 5.71 -0.97
C THR A 37 -22.66 6.19 -2.25
N LEU A 38 -22.98 5.26 -3.15
CA LEU A 38 -23.70 5.57 -4.38
C LEU A 38 -25.09 6.17 -4.12
N ALA A 39 -25.79 5.73 -3.06
CA ALA A 39 -27.07 6.29 -2.69
C ALA A 39 -27.00 7.79 -2.36
N LEU A 40 -25.88 8.28 -1.83
CA LEU A 40 -25.70 9.69 -1.48
C LEU A 40 -25.54 10.58 -2.72
N LEU A 41 -25.06 10.02 -3.83
CA LEU A 41 -24.74 10.77 -5.04
C LEU A 41 -25.99 11.17 -5.81
N LYS A 42 -26.03 12.39 -6.28
CA LYS A 42 -27.07 12.92 -7.16
C LYS A 42 -26.82 12.47 -8.60
N ARG A 43 -27.77 11.75 -9.16
CA ARG A 43 -27.62 11.13 -10.48
C ARG A 43 -27.32 12.18 -11.56
N GLY A 44 -26.25 11.93 -12.35
CA GLY A 44 -25.83 12.79 -13.45
C GLY A 44 -25.29 14.18 -13.04
N GLN A 45 -25.16 14.48 -11.74
CA GLN A 45 -24.74 15.81 -11.27
C GLN A 45 -23.54 15.77 -10.32
N SER A 46 -23.47 14.79 -9.42
CA SER A 46 -22.34 14.69 -8.48
C SER A 46 -21.03 14.52 -9.22
N LYS A 47 -19.99 15.17 -8.74
CA LYS A 47 -18.62 15.02 -9.24
C LYS A 47 -17.83 14.08 -8.35
N VAL A 48 -16.98 13.25 -8.96
CA VAL A 48 -16.23 12.22 -8.25
C VAL A 48 -14.74 12.30 -8.60
N VAL A 49 -13.90 12.31 -7.57
CA VAL A 49 -12.47 12.00 -7.67
C VAL A 49 -12.25 10.73 -6.87
N CYS A 50 -11.76 9.69 -7.50
CA CYS A 50 -11.63 8.37 -6.89
C CYS A 50 -10.24 7.77 -7.09
N ASN A 51 -9.69 7.25 -5.99
CA ASN A 51 -8.48 6.44 -6.05
C ASN A 51 -8.81 5.06 -6.61
N GLU A 52 -8.08 4.66 -7.65
CA GLU A 52 -8.21 3.35 -8.28
C GLU A 52 -7.56 2.22 -7.48
N MET A 53 -7.01 2.53 -6.32
CA MET A 53 -6.36 1.51 -5.50
C MET A 53 -7.36 0.40 -5.14
N GLU A 54 -6.97 -0.82 -5.43
CA GLU A 54 -7.66 -2.03 -5.01
C GLU A 54 -7.25 -2.36 -3.57
N ALA A 55 -8.07 -1.99 -2.60
CA ALA A 55 -7.86 -2.41 -1.21
C ALA A 55 -8.35 -3.85 -1.02
N ILE A 56 -7.43 -4.75 -0.71
CA ILE A 56 -7.78 -6.14 -0.40
C ILE A 56 -8.58 -6.16 0.91
N THR A 57 -9.81 -6.68 0.83
CA THR A 57 -10.71 -6.81 1.99
C THR A 57 -10.52 -8.11 2.74
N GLY A 58 -11.20 -8.24 3.89
CA GLY A 58 -11.24 -9.50 4.65
C GLY A 58 -11.81 -10.71 3.88
N ASP A 59 -12.51 -10.48 2.77
CA ASP A 59 -13.01 -11.55 1.92
C ASP A 59 -11.90 -12.37 1.26
N PHE A 60 -10.75 -11.75 0.99
CA PHE A 60 -9.54 -12.44 0.53
C PHE A 60 -9.05 -13.50 1.53
N THR A 61 -9.34 -13.36 2.81
CA THR A 61 -8.98 -14.37 3.82
C THR A 61 -9.85 -15.61 3.73
N ARG A 62 -11.05 -15.51 3.16
CA ARG A 62 -12.01 -16.59 2.96
C ARG A 62 -11.88 -17.23 1.59
N ASP A 63 -11.58 -16.42 0.59
CA ASP A 63 -11.38 -16.83 -0.80
C ASP A 63 -10.05 -16.25 -1.32
N THR A 64 -9.04 -17.10 -1.43
CA THR A 64 -7.70 -16.72 -1.91
C THR A 64 -7.64 -16.43 -3.41
N GLU A 65 -8.66 -16.84 -4.16
CA GLU A 65 -8.82 -16.58 -5.59
C GLU A 65 -9.70 -15.33 -5.84
N PHE A 66 -10.18 -14.69 -4.76
CA PHE A 66 -11.01 -13.51 -4.88
C PHE A 66 -10.28 -12.39 -5.63
N THR A 67 -10.85 -11.96 -6.72
CA THR A 67 -10.42 -10.79 -7.49
C THR A 67 -11.47 -9.69 -7.35
N LEU A 68 -11.01 -8.49 -7.02
CA LEU A 68 -11.91 -7.35 -6.89
C LEU A 68 -12.48 -7.02 -8.28
N PRO A 69 -13.82 -6.92 -8.45
CA PRO A 69 -14.43 -6.59 -9.73
C PRO A 69 -14.31 -5.07 -10.04
N SER A 70 -13.08 -4.58 -10.17
CA SER A 70 -12.75 -3.15 -10.27
C SER A 70 -13.43 -2.47 -11.45
N ASP A 71 -13.54 -3.15 -12.60
CA ASP A 71 -14.23 -2.62 -13.76
C ASP A 71 -15.74 -2.48 -13.52
N GLY A 72 -16.35 -3.45 -12.84
CA GLY A 72 -17.75 -3.38 -12.43
C GLY A 72 -18.01 -2.24 -11.45
N MET A 73 -17.08 -1.99 -10.53
CA MET A 73 -17.16 -0.88 -9.57
C MET A 73 -17.05 0.48 -10.26
N LYS A 74 -16.12 0.65 -11.20
CA LYS A 74 -16.02 1.86 -12.02
C LYS A 74 -17.27 2.07 -12.84
N LEU A 75 -17.82 1.00 -13.44
CA LEU A 75 -19.04 1.06 -14.20
C LEU A 75 -20.23 1.53 -13.34
N ALA A 76 -20.35 1.03 -12.11
CA ALA A 76 -21.40 1.45 -11.18
C ALA A 76 -21.33 2.94 -10.82
N ILE A 77 -20.12 3.46 -10.53
CA ILE A 77 -19.92 4.89 -10.29
C ILE A 77 -20.28 5.71 -11.54
N ASN A 78 -19.77 5.30 -12.71
CA ASN A 78 -20.03 6.00 -13.97
C ASN A 78 -21.52 5.99 -14.33
N ALA A 79 -22.22 4.88 -14.13
CA ALA A 79 -23.67 4.79 -14.35
C ALA A 79 -24.47 5.70 -13.41
N LYS A 80 -23.98 5.94 -12.20
CA LYS A 80 -24.64 6.79 -11.22
C LYS A 80 -24.50 8.27 -11.56
N VAL A 81 -23.28 8.73 -11.86
CA VAL A 81 -23.00 10.18 -11.97
C VAL A 81 -22.71 10.64 -13.40
N GLY A 82 -22.51 9.72 -14.34
CA GLY A 82 -22.04 9.99 -15.70
C GLY A 82 -20.51 9.96 -15.80
N PRO A 83 -19.93 9.38 -16.87
CA PRO A 83 -18.50 9.19 -17.03
C PRO A 83 -17.71 10.51 -17.02
N ASP A 84 -18.27 11.59 -17.57
CA ASP A 84 -17.64 12.91 -17.60
C ASP A 84 -17.54 13.58 -16.22
N ASN A 85 -18.23 13.02 -15.24
CA ASN A 85 -18.26 13.52 -13.88
C ASN A 85 -17.28 12.79 -12.93
N VAL A 86 -16.51 11.84 -13.45
CA VAL A 86 -15.60 11.01 -12.64
C VAL A 86 -14.17 11.17 -13.13
N GLN A 87 -13.27 11.34 -12.16
CA GLN A 87 -11.83 11.33 -12.38
C GLN A 87 -11.21 10.22 -11.54
N TYR A 88 -10.54 9.28 -12.21
CA TYR A 88 -9.82 8.20 -11.54
C TYR A 88 -8.32 8.49 -11.52
N ILE A 89 -7.67 8.06 -10.45
CA ILE A 89 -6.23 8.19 -10.25
C ILE A 89 -5.72 7.05 -9.38
N ASN A 90 -4.57 6.51 -9.70
CA ASN A 90 -3.84 5.68 -8.74
C ASN A 90 -2.98 6.57 -7.83
N ALA A 91 -3.61 7.17 -6.83
CA ALA A 91 -2.98 8.12 -5.92
C ALA A 91 -1.85 7.47 -5.10
N ASN A 92 -1.99 6.20 -4.73
CA ASN A 92 -0.95 5.46 -4.00
C ASN A 92 0.31 5.30 -4.85
N ARG A 93 0.16 4.95 -6.12
CA ARG A 93 1.28 4.82 -7.05
C ARG A 93 2.01 6.16 -7.26
N ILE A 94 1.24 7.23 -7.43
CA ILE A 94 1.80 8.57 -7.61
C ILE A 94 2.52 9.02 -6.35
N ALA A 95 1.91 8.90 -5.19
CA ALA A 95 2.52 9.25 -3.90
C ALA A 95 3.81 8.45 -3.66
N SER A 96 3.78 7.14 -3.83
CA SER A 96 4.98 6.30 -3.67
C SER A 96 6.10 6.67 -4.63
N LYS A 97 5.77 6.96 -5.90
CA LYS A 97 6.78 7.29 -6.91
C LYS A 97 7.46 8.64 -6.67
N TYR A 98 6.68 9.67 -6.38
CA TYR A 98 7.19 11.05 -6.35
C TYR A 98 7.51 11.53 -4.94
N LEU A 99 6.90 10.93 -3.91
CA LEU A 99 7.07 11.32 -2.51
C LEU A 99 7.69 10.21 -1.64
N GLY A 100 7.87 9.01 -2.21
CA GLY A 100 8.49 7.88 -1.53
C GLY A 100 7.57 7.08 -0.60
N ASP A 101 6.33 7.51 -0.36
CA ASP A 101 5.39 6.81 0.51
C ASP A 101 3.94 6.99 0.04
N SER A 102 3.17 5.91 0.05
CA SER A 102 1.74 5.90 -0.27
C SER A 102 0.85 6.58 0.77
N ILE A 103 1.37 6.87 1.97
CA ILE A 103 0.63 7.55 3.05
C ILE A 103 0.10 8.92 2.61
N PHE A 104 0.74 9.54 1.64
CA PHE A 104 0.35 10.84 1.08
C PHE A 104 -0.80 10.79 0.07
N SER A 105 -1.29 9.60 -0.29
CA SER A 105 -2.32 9.42 -1.33
C SER A 105 -3.60 10.24 -1.09
N ASN A 106 -4.06 10.34 0.15
CA ASN A 106 -5.26 11.10 0.49
C ASN A 106 -5.07 12.60 0.23
N THR A 107 -3.88 13.12 0.47
CA THR A 107 -3.57 14.54 0.23
C THR A 107 -3.37 14.82 -1.27
N VAL A 108 -2.88 13.84 -2.04
CA VAL A 108 -2.90 13.91 -3.51
C VAL A 108 -4.32 14.03 -4.04
N LEU A 109 -5.25 13.19 -3.54
CA LEU A 109 -6.69 13.27 -3.90
C LEU A 109 -7.31 14.61 -3.53
N LEU A 110 -6.96 15.17 -2.37
CA LEU A 110 -7.42 16.49 -1.94
C LEU A 110 -6.95 17.58 -2.91
N GLY A 111 -5.69 17.55 -3.33
CA GLY A 111 -5.14 18.49 -4.32
C GLY A 111 -5.82 18.38 -5.68
N MET A 112 -6.11 17.15 -6.11
CA MET A 112 -6.84 16.86 -7.33
C MET A 112 -8.28 17.41 -7.27
N ALA A 113 -9.01 17.13 -6.19
CA ALA A 113 -10.36 17.65 -5.98
C ALA A 113 -10.41 19.18 -5.95
N TYR A 114 -9.42 19.80 -5.30
CA TYR A 114 -9.30 21.26 -5.28
C TYR A 114 -9.08 21.83 -6.68
N GLN A 115 -8.13 21.30 -7.45
CA GLN A 115 -7.82 21.78 -8.80
C GLN A 115 -8.99 21.57 -9.76
N SER A 116 -9.79 20.52 -9.55
CA SER A 116 -11.03 20.24 -10.27
C SER A 116 -12.21 21.12 -9.83
N LYS A 117 -12.00 22.10 -8.96
CA LYS A 117 -13.02 23.00 -8.42
C LYS A 117 -14.17 22.29 -7.68
N LEU A 118 -13.87 21.18 -7.04
CA LEU A 118 -14.85 20.37 -6.31
C LEU A 118 -14.98 20.77 -4.82
N LEU A 119 -14.10 21.65 -4.36
CA LEU A 119 -14.09 22.16 -2.98
C LEU A 119 -14.29 23.67 -2.99
N PRO A 120 -15.30 24.19 -2.29
CA PRO A 120 -15.55 25.64 -2.17
C PRO A 120 -14.67 26.25 -1.06
N LEU A 121 -13.37 25.97 -1.10
CA LEU A 121 -12.38 26.40 -0.12
C LEU A 121 -11.22 27.12 -0.81
N LYS A 122 -10.62 28.07 -0.13
CA LYS A 122 -9.41 28.75 -0.62
C LYS A 122 -8.18 27.84 -0.46
N ARG A 123 -7.22 27.94 -1.40
CA ARG A 123 -5.98 27.17 -1.33
C ARG A 123 -5.23 27.41 -0.03
N GLU A 124 -5.15 28.67 0.38
CA GLU A 124 -4.45 29.08 1.59
C GLU A 124 -5.02 28.40 2.84
N SER A 125 -6.34 28.26 2.92
CA SER A 125 -7.01 27.58 4.04
C SER A 125 -6.67 26.09 4.07
N LEU A 126 -6.60 25.42 2.92
CA LEU A 126 -6.21 24.01 2.84
C LEU A 126 -4.75 23.81 3.24
N LEU A 127 -3.85 24.67 2.77
CA LEU A 127 -2.43 24.60 3.12
C LEU A 127 -2.22 24.87 4.62
N GLU A 128 -2.96 25.80 5.19
CA GLU A 128 -2.89 26.10 6.61
C GLU A 128 -3.43 24.92 7.45
N ALA A 129 -4.51 24.29 7.03
CA ALA A 129 -5.04 23.09 7.70
C ALA A 129 -4.01 21.94 7.67
N ILE A 130 -3.27 21.76 6.58
CA ILE A 130 -2.18 20.77 6.50
C ILE A 130 -1.07 21.10 7.52
N LYS A 131 -0.70 22.37 7.65
CA LYS A 131 0.31 22.80 8.63
C LYS A 131 -0.18 22.60 10.07
N LEU A 132 -1.43 22.96 10.36
CA LEU A 132 -2.05 22.80 11.69
C LEU A 132 -2.15 21.30 12.09
N ASN A 133 -2.37 20.41 11.14
CA ASN A 133 -2.36 18.97 11.40
C ASN A 133 -1.00 18.46 11.90
N GLY A 134 0.09 19.10 11.55
CA GLY A 134 1.44 18.86 12.09
C GLY A 134 2.10 17.55 11.67
N ALA A 135 1.41 16.63 10.98
CA ALA A 135 1.94 15.35 10.58
C ALA A 135 2.58 15.44 9.18
N ALA A 136 3.89 15.15 9.07
CA ALA A 136 4.65 15.12 7.80
C ALA A 136 4.31 16.32 6.89
N VAL A 137 4.35 17.53 7.44
CA VAL A 137 3.82 18.77 6.83
C VAL A 137 4.36 18.98 5.43
N ASP A 138 5.69 18.96 5.25
CA ASP A 138 6.32 19.21 3.95
C ASP A 138 5.89 18.16 2.90
N GLY A 139 5.82 16.89 3.29
CA GLY A 139 5.35 15.81 2.42
C GLY A 139 3.89 15.99 1.99
N ASN A 140 3.02 16.40 2.92
CA ASN A 140 1.61 16.67 2.63
C ASN A 140 1.39 17.94 1.79
N LEU A 141 2.18 18.98 1.98
CA LEU A 141 2.16 20.17 1.12
C LEU A 141 2.56 19.80 -0.32
N LEU A 142 3.63 19.02 -0.50
CA LEU A 142 4.05 18.53 -1.81
C LEU A 142 2.99 17.60 -2.43
N ALA A 143 2.36 16.73 -1.64
CA ALA A 143 1.31 15.83 -2.09
C ALA A 143 0.09 16.59 -2.63
N PHE A 144 -0.32 17.64 -1.92
CA PHE A 144 -1.41 18.52 -2.36
C PHE A 144 -1.08 19.18 -3.72
N GLU A 145 0.12 19.74 -3.87
CA GLU A 145 0.55 20.34 -5.13
C GLU A 145 0.70 19.29 -6.25
N LEU A 146 1.15 18.08 -5.93
CA LEU A 146 1.26 16.99 -6.89
C LEU A 146 -0.12 16.58 -7.44
N GLY A 147 -1.15 16.52 -6.58
CA GLY A 147 -2.53 16.26 -7.00
C GLY A 147 -3.07 17.37 -7.91
N ARG A 148 -2.78 18.62 -7.60
CA ARG A 148 -3.11 19.76 -8.47
C ARG A 148 -2.41 19.68 -9.82
N TYR A 149 -1.13 19.32 -9.80
CA TYR A 149 -0.32 19.19 -11.00
C TYR A 149 -0.84 18.08 -11.92
N TYR A 150 -1.32 16.98 -11.34
CA TYR A 150 -1.94 15.88 -12.09
C TYR A 150 -3.10 16.34 -12.97
N ILE A 151 -3.96 17.21 -12.46
CA ILE A 151 -5.09 17.77 -13.23
C ILE A 151 -4.61 18.76 -14.30
N SER A 152 -3.61 19.58 -13.98
CA SER A 152 -3.13 20.64 -14.87
C SER A 152 -2.21 20.13 -15.99
N ARG A 153 -1.51 19.02 -15.77
CA ARG A 153 -0.52 18.42 -16.67
C ARG A 153 -0.61 16.89 -16.68
N PRO A 154 -1.74 16.31 -17.11
CA PRO A 154 -1.93 14.85 -17.10
C PRO A 154 -0.91 14.12 -17.97
N ASP A 155 -0.40 14.76 -19.04
CA ASP A 155 0.58 14.15 -19.94
C ASP A 155 1.92 13.85 -19.27
N PHE A 156 2.33 14.66 -18.30
CA PHE A 156 3.53 14.40 -17.48
C PHE A 156 3.48 13.03 -16.79
N PHE A 157 2.29 12.59 -16.41
CA PHE A 157 2.07 11.31 -15.73
C PHE A 157 1.85 10.14 -16.69
N LYS A 158 1.47 10.41 -17.96
CA LYS A 158 1.31 9.38 -19.01
C LYS A 158 2.64 8.82 -19.48
N ASP A 159 3.65 9.67 -19.68
CA ASP A 159 5.01 9.27 -20.07
C ASP A 159 5.77 8.57 -18.95
N SER A 160 5.34 8.75 -17.73
CA SER A 160 5.74 7.88 -16.66
C SER A 160 4.99 6.54 -16.76
N LYS A 161 5.06 5.84 -17.90
CA LYS A 161 4.93 4.37 -17.91
C LYS A 161 5.96 3.86 -16.91
N MET A 162 5.58 3.92 -15.62
CA MET A 162 6.10 2.91 -14.73
C MET A 162 5.76 1.65 -15.48
N GLU A 163 6.78 0.93 -15.92
CA GLU A 163 6.60 -0.48 -16.14
C GLU A 163 5.70 -0.90 -14.99
N ASP A 164 4.46 -1.27 -15.29
CA ASP A 164 3.72 -2.08 -14.36
C ASP A 164 4.79 -3.04 -13.91
N ILE A 165 5.09 -3.08 -12.59
CA ILE A 165 5.89 -4.16 -12.08
C ILE A 165 5.14 -5.32 -12.67
N LYS A 166 5.65 -5.82 -13.83
CA LYS A 166 5.02 -6.86 -14.64
C LYS A 166 4.64 -7.81 -13.56
N LYS A 167 3.32 -8.06 -13.35
CA LYS A 167 2.92 -9.12 -12.44
C LYS A 167 3.84 -10.21 -12.86
N ALA A 168 4.96 -10.38 -12.13
CA ALA A 168 6.09 -11.17 -12.59
C ALA A 168 5.41 -12.46 -12.94
N ASP A 169 5.54 -12.95 -14.19
CA ASP A 169 4.88 -14.14 -14.64
C ASP A 169 5.13 -15.18 -13.56
N TYR A 170 4.18 -15.30 -12.66
CA TYR A 170 4.28 -16.18 -11.51
C TYR A 170 3.95 -17.59 -11.99
N THR A 171 4.68 -18.00 -13.03
CA THR A 171 4.69 -19.40 -13.42
C THR A 171 5.18 -20.22 -12.24
N PHE A 172 4.76 -21.45 -12.17
CA PHE A 172 5.22 -22.37 -11.12
C PHE A 172 6.76 -22.37 -11.04
N GLU A 173 7.45 -22.41 -12.17
CA GLU A 173 8.92 -22.44 -12.27
C GLU A 173 9.55 -21.17 -11.68
N SER A 174 8.99 -20.01 -11.98
CA SER A 174 9.51 -18.73 -11.49
C SER A 174 9.34 -18.63 -9.98
N ILE A 175 8.18 -19.05 -9.44
CA ILE A 175 7.91 -19.10 -8.01
C ILE A 175 8.84 -20.08 -7.32
N LEU A 176 8.99 -21.29 -7.88
CA LEU A 176 9.81 -22.34 -7.32
C LEU A 176 11.26 -21.89 -7.23
N SER A 177 11.86 -21.47 -8.35
CA SER A 177 13.24 -21.00 -8.43
C SER A 177 13.53 -19.85 -7.48
N TYR A 178 12.69 -18.81 -7.48
CA TYR A 178 12.87 -17.64 -6.60
C TYR A 178 12.84 -18.02 -5.12
N ARG A 179 11.90 -18.89 -4.72
CA ARG A 179 11.72 -19.26 -3.32
C ARG A 179 12.75 -20.28 -2.85
N SER A 180 13.15 -21.21 -3.70
CA SER A 180 14.24 -22.14 -3.43
C SER A 180 15.54 -21.41 -3.12
N LYS A 181 15.91 -20.45 -3.94
CA LYS A 181 17.10 -19.63 -3.70
C LYS A 181 17.02 -18.86 -2.38
N ARG A 182 15.82 -18.36 -2.02
CA ARG A 182 15.62 -17.68 -0.74
C ARG A 182 15.72 -18.63 0.46
N LEU A 183 15.25 -19.87 0.33
CA LEU A 183 15.35 -20.89 1.39
C LEU A 183 16.80 -21.37 1.61
N GLU A 184 17.61 -21.39 0.56
CA GLU A 184 19.05 -21.63 0.70
C GLU A 184 19.71 -20.58 1.59
N GLY A 185 19.43 -19.30 1.34
CA GLY A 185 19.94 -18.19 2.17
C GLY A 185 19.28 -18.10 3.55
N TYR A 186 18.01 -18.53 3.67
CA TYR A 186 17.27 -18.56 4.95
C TYR A 186 17.85 -19.57 5.92
N GLN A 187 18.10 -20.81 5.47
CA GLN A 187 18.60 -21.86 6.33
C GLN A 187 19.64 -22.77 5.63
N SER A 188 19.25 -23.49 4.57
CA SER A 188 20.15 -24.48 3.96
C SER A 188 19.65 -24.98 2.62
N LYS A 189 20.58 -25.56 1.82
CA LYS A 189 20.23 -26.32 0.60
C LYS A 189 19.32 -27.52 0.87
N LYS A 190 19.40 -28.12 2.06
CA LYS A 190 18.55 -29.25 2.46
C LYS A 190 17.10 -28.81 2.55
N LEU A 191 16.82 -27.63 3.16
CA LEU A 191 15.48 -27.08 3.25
C LEU A 191 14.91 -26.72 1.87
N SER A 192 15.73 -26.10 1.01
CA SER A 192 15.36 -25.79 -0.38
C SER A 192 14.96 -27.05 -1.15
N ARG A 193 15.77 -28.11 -1.12
CA ARG A 193 15.45 -29.39 -1.78
C ARG A 193 14.16 -30.04 -1.25
N ARG A 194 13.93 -29.97 0.06
CA ARG A 194 12.68 -30.47 0.67
C ARG A 194 11.47 -29.69 0.13
N TYR A 195 11.61 -28.38 0.01
CA TYR A 195 10.57 -27.51 -0.54
C TYR A 195 10.29 -27.87 -2.01
N GLU A 196 11.34 -27.96 -2.85
CA GLU A 196 11.23 -28.31 -4.27
C GLU A 196 10.54 -29.65 -4.47
N ALA A 197 10.99 -30.68 -3.74
CA ALA A 197 10.42 -32.02 -3.86
C ALA A 197 8.91 -32.08 -3.58
N LEU A 198 8.43 -31.35 -2.57
CA LEU A 198 7.00 -31.31 -2.28
C LEU A 198 6.22 -30.53 -3.34
N CYS A 199 6.77 -29.40 -3.81
CA CYS A 199 6.13 -28.59 -4.84
C CYS A 199 6.03 -29.36 -6.19
N GLU A 200 7.09 -30.03 -6.61
CA GLU A 200 7.09 -30.85 -7.82
C GLU A 200 6.12 -32.06 -7.71
N LYS A 201 6.07 -32.71 -6.55
CA LYS A 201 5.09 -33.77 -6.30
C LYS A 201 3.65 -33.25 -6.45
N ALA A 202 3.35 -32.09 -5.91
CA ALA A 202 2.05 -31.46 -6.03
C ALA A 202 1.71 -31.06 -7.47
N LYS A 203 2.70 -30.50 -8.21
CA LYS A 203 2.57 -30.17 -9.63
C LYS A 203 2.28 -31.38 -10.48
N GLY A 204 2.91 -32.53 -10.19
CA GLY A 204 2.65 -33.81 -10.87
C GLY A 204 1.20 -34.30 -10.74
N LEU A 205 0.47 -33.86 -9.71
CA LEU A 205 -0.96 -34.14 -9.55
C LEU A 205 -1.82 -33.12 -10.30
N ASN A 206 -1.51 -31.84 -10.15
CA ASN A 206 -2.21 -30.72 -10.81
C ASN A 206 -1.34 -29.46 -10.77
N GLU A 207 -1.25 -28.71 -11.86
CA GLU A 207 -0.42 -27.51 -11.99
C GLU A 207 -0.85 -26.37 -11.04
N SER A 208 -2.15 -26.16 -10.90
CA SER A 208 -2.71 -25.20 -9.95
C SER A 208 -2.40 -25.57 -8.50
N LEU A 209 -2.49 -26.87 -8.18
CA LEU A 209 -2.09 -27.39 -6.86
C LEU A 209 -0.62 -27.17 -6.60
N GLY A 210 0.27 -27.43 -7.59
CA GLY A 210 1.69 -27.16 -7.49
C GLY A 210 1.99 -25.70 -7.15
N SER A 211 1.34 -24.76 -7.85
CA SER A 211 1.48 -23.33 -7.62
C SER A 211 0.97 -22.91 -6.23
N SER A 212 -0.14 -23.48 -5.79
CA SER A 212 -0.71 -23.20 -4.47
C SER A 212 0.18 -23.73 -3.34
N VAL A 213 0.70 -24.97 -3.49
CA VAL A 213 1.66 -25.57 -2.54
C VAL A 213 2.96 -24.76 -2.52
N ALA A 214 3.48 -24.35 -3.67
CA ALA A 214 4.68 -23.52 -3.73
C ALA A 214 4.51 -22.21 -2.95
N ARG A 215 3.34 -21.58 -3.03
CA ARG A 215 3.04 -20.35 -2.29
C ARG A 215 2.79 -20.60 -0.79
N GLY A 216 1.98 -21.58 -0.45
CA GLY A 216 1.56 -21.86 0.92
C GLY A 216 2.67 -22.47 1.77
N TYR A 217 3.32 -23.52 1.27
CA TYR A 217 4.37 -24.24 2.00
C TYR A 217 5.59 -23.35 2.31
N TYR A 218 5.98 -22.49 1.37
CA TYR A 218 7.03 -21.49 1.64
C TYR A 218 6.72 -20.63 2.87
N LYS A 219 5.48 -20.15 3.02
CA LYS A 219 5.08 -19.32 4.17
C LYS A 219 5.15 -20.07 5.49
N LEU A 220 4.96 -21.39 5.46
CA LEU A 220 5.01 -22.23 6.66
C LEU A 220 6.43 -22.53 7.10
N ILE A 221 7.38 -22.67 6.16
CA ILE A 221 8.77 -23.04 6.45
C ILE A 221 9.73 -21.87 6.54
N ALA A 222 9.38 -20.71 5.96
CA ALA A 222 10.14 -19.46 6.04
C ALA A 222 9.48 -18.54 7.08
N TYR A 223 9.75 -18.79 8.35
CA TYR A 223 9.22 -18.00 9.45
C TYR A 223 9.93 -16.65 9.55
N LYS A 224 9.17 -15.58 9.70
CA LYS A 224 9.70 -14.23 9.87
C LYS A 224 9.89 -13.93 11.35
N ASP A 225 11.09 -14.15 11.84
CA ASP A 225 11.54 -13.78 13.18
C ASP A 225 12.51 -12.60 13.16
N GLU A 226 13.01 -12.21 14.32
CA GLU A 226 13.95 -11.09 14.49
C GLU A 226 15.27 -11.33 13.74
N TYR A 227 15.70 -12.58 13.66
CA TYR A 227 16.94 -12.99 12.99
C TYR A 227 16.81 -12.87 11.47
N GLU A 228 15.70 -13.37 10.91
CA GLU A 228 15.42 -13.23 9.47
C GLU A 228 15.23 -11.76 9.09
N VAL A 229 14.58 -10.96 9.93
CA VAL A 229 14.49 -9.51 9.72
C VAL A 229 15.88 -8.88 9.69
N ALA A 230 16.77 -9.24 10.63
CA ALA A 230 18.14 -8.74 10.65
C ALA A 230 18.91 -9.16 9.38
N ARG A 231 18.77 -10.41 8.93
CA ARG A 231 19.39 -10.92 7.70
C ARG A 231 18.91 -10.17 6.46
N LEU A 232 17.61 -10.00 6.32
CA LEU A 232 17.03 -9.29 5.16
C LEU A 232 17.50 -7.82 5.11
N HIS A 233 17.61 -7.18 6.26
CA HIS A 233 18.14 -5.82 6.32
C HIS A 233 19.62 -5.75 5.97
N THR A 234 20.43 -6.71 6.40
CA THR A 234 21.89 -6.67 6.19
C THR A 234 22.31 -7.14 4.80
N GLU A 235 21.57 -8.06 4.18
CA GLU A 235 21.95 -8.63 2.88
C GLU A 235 21.30 -7.90 1.68
N TYR A 236 20.09 -7.37 1.84
CA TYR A 236 19.31 -6.90 0.68
C TYR A 236 18.93 -5.42 0.74
N LEU A 237 18.75 -4.84 1.94
CA LEU A 237 18.18 -3.50 2.04
C LEU A 237 19.10 -2.41 1.47
N GLU A 238 20.41 -2.51 1.72
CA GLU A 238 21.36 -1.49 1.28
C GLU A 238 21.42 -1.40 -0.24
N ASP A 239 21.43 -2.53 -0.93
CA ASP A 239 21.44 -2.59 -2.39
C ASP A 239 20.10 -2.13 -2.98
N GLN A 240 18.98 -2.50 -2.36
CA GLN A 240 17.66 -2.04 -2.78
C GLN A 240 17.52 -0.52 -2.65
N VAL A 241 18.02 0.06 -1.55
CA VAL A 241 18.00 1.50 -1.35
C VAL A 241 18.87 2.22 -2.35
N LYS A 242 20.10 1.76 -2.60
CA LYS A 242 20.99 2.32 -3.62
C LYS A 242 20.39 2.28 -5.02
N ASN A 243 19.68 1.20 -5.35
CA ASN A 243 19.05 1.04 -6.66
C ASN A 243 17.74 1.83 -6.82
N SER A 244 17.07 2.14 -5.70
CA SER A 244 15.76 2.81 -5.71
C SER A 244 15.82 4.31 -5.51
N PHE A 245 16.90 4.81 -4.90
CA PHE A 245 17.03 6.22 -4.53
C PHE A 245 18.36 6.79 -4.99
N VAL A 246 18.31 7.93 -5.66
CA VAL A 246 19.48 8.72 -6.00
C VAL A 246 19.73 9.71 -4.87
N GLY A 247 20.80 9.50 -4.10
CA GLY A 247 21.27 10.46 -3.10
C GLY A 247 20.45 10.52 -1.79
N TYR A 248 20.18 9.39 -1.16
CA TYR A 248 19.59 9.40 0.19
C TYR A 248 20.61 9.93 1.24
N LYS A 249 20.10 10.70 2.22
CA LYS A 249 20.96 11.29 3.26
C LYS A 249 21.27 10.29 4.37
N GLN A 250 20.29 9.48 4.78
CA GLN A 250 20.41 8.60 5.94
C GLN A 250 19.33 7.52 5.92
N LEU A 251 19.71 6.28 6.31
CA LEU A 251 18.80 5.20 6.62
C LEU A 251 18.46 5.24 8.12
N ARG A 252 17.18 5.11 8.45
CA ARG A 252 16.68 5.00 9.83
C ARG A 252 15.76 3.80 9.96
N PHE A 253 15.87 3.08 11.07
CA PHE A 253 15.15 1.85 11.34
C PHE A 253 14.10 2.06 12.43
N ASN A 254 12.85 1.80 12.14
CA ASN A 254 11.76 1.80 13.11
C ASN A 254 11.57 0.39 13.67
N LEU A 255 12.23 0.08 14.77
CA LEU A 255 12.24 -1.25 15.38
C LEU A 255 11.67 -1.22 16.80
N ALA A 256 11.20 -2.37 17.27
CA ALA A 256 10.78 -2.60 18.63
C ALA A 256 11.47 -3.85 19.20
N PRO A 257 12.81 -3.81 19.43
CA PRO A 257 13.53 -4.96 19.95
C PRO A 257 12.94 -5.39 21.30
N PRO A 258 12.58 -6.66 21.50
CA PRO A 258 11.90 -7.13 22.71
C PRO A 258 12.63 -6.80 24.02
N LEU A 259 13.97 -6.82 23.98
CA LEU A 259 14.83 -6.54 25.14
C LEU A 259 14.90 -5.06 25.53
N PHE A 260 14.63 -4.12 24.59
CA PHE A 260 14.85 -2.68 24.81
C PHE A 260 13.60 -1.83 24.60
N SER A 261 12.48 -2.43 24.18
CA SER A 261 11.26 -1.70 23.87
C SER A 261 10.31 -1.65 25.08
N LYS A 262 9.81 -0.46 25.37
CA LYS A 262 8.72 -0.28 26.34
C LYS A 262 7.41 -0.76 25.73
N LYS A 263 6.51 -1.25 26.57
CA LYS A 263 5.14 -1.58 26.17
C LYS A 263 4.24 -0.37 26.39
N ASP A 264 3.26 -0.22 25.52
CA ASP A 264 2.17 0.74 25.68
C ASP A 264 1.14 0.26 26.72
N LYS A 265 0.09 1.06 26.95
CA LYS A 265 -0.99 0.72 27.90
C LYS A 265 -1.76 -0.57 27.52
N ASN A 266 -1.67 -1.00 26.27
CA ASN A 266 -2.33 -2.18 25.72
C ASN A 266 -1.39 -3.40 25.63
N GLY A 267 -0.15 -3.27 26.10
CA GLY A 267 0.86 -4.34 26.07
C GLY A 267 1.65 -4.47 24.78
N HIS A 268 1.44 -3.59 23.79
CA HIS A 268 2.18 -3.60 22.53
C HIS A 268 3.55 -2.93 22.69
N LEU A 269 4.55 -3.47 22.00
CA LEU A 269 5.90 -2.90 21.98
C LEU A 269 5.92 -1.58 21.21
N ILE A 270 6.43 -0.53 21.84
CA ILE A 270 6.57 0.79 21.23
C ILE A 270 7.79 0.79 20.30
N LYS A 271 7.59 1.05 19.01
CA LYS A 271 8.67 1.21 18.04
C LYS A 271 9.47 2.47 18.34
N ARG A 272 10.77 2.37 18.17
CA ARG A 272 11.72 3.48 18.27
C ARG A 272 12.54 3.58 17.00
N GLU A 273 13.00 4.79 16.71
CA GLU A 273 13.85 5.07 15.58
C GLU A 273 15.32 4.87 15.97
N PHE A 274 16.03 4.11 15.14
CA PHE A 274 17.46 3.82 15.29
C PHE A 274 18.21 4.30 14.05
N GLY A 275 19.43 4.82 14.26
CA GLY A 275 20.29 5.29 13.18
C GLY A 275 21.00 4.17 12.43
N PRO A 276 21.89 4.52 11.47
CA PRO A 276 22.63 3.57 10.63
C PRO A 276 23.50 2.55 11.40
N TRP A 277 23.92 2.89 12.61
CA TRP A 277 24.70 2.00 13.49
C TRP A 277 23.98 0.68 13.80
N MET A 278 22.65 0.65 13.67
CA MET A 278 21.84 -0.55 13.84
C MET A 278 22.23 -1.67 12.85
N PHE A 279 22.70 -1.32 11.65
CA PHE A 279 23.25 -2.29 10.70
C PHE A 279 24.37 -3.12 11.28
N THR A 280 25.28 -2.47 12.02
CA THR A 280 26.44 -3.15 12.63
C THR A 280 26.00 -4.13 13.71
N LEU A 281 24.95 -3.80 14.46
CA LEU A 281 24.38 -4.71 15.46
C LEU A 281 23.55 -5.85 14.85
N MET A 282 22.91 -5.62 13.71
CA MET A 282 22.12 -6.66 13.05
C MET A 282 22.98 -7.75 12.39
N ARG A 283 24.20 -7.42 11.93
CA ARG A 283 25.11 -8.39 11.29
C ARG A 283 25.39 -9.63 12.14
N PRO A 284 25.89 -9.55 13.38
CA PRO A 284 26.11 -10.74 14.21
C PRO A 284 24.81 -11.49 14.53
N VAL A 285 23.68 -10.78 14.66
CA VAL A 285 22.36 -11.39 14.91
C VAL A 285 21.92 -12.25 13.74
N SER A 286 22.14 -11.81 12.50
CA SER A 286 21.81 -12.58 11.29
C SER A 286 22.59 -13.90 11.18
N TYR A 287 23.81 -13.96 11.66
CA TYR A 287 24.62 -15.20 11.66
C TYR A 287 24.18 -16.21 12.74
N THR A 288 23.62 -15.77 13.85
CA THR A 288 23.12 -16.67 14.91
C THR A 288 21.90 -17.47 14.48
N HIS A 289 21.09 -16.94 13.57
CA HIS A 289 19.92 -17.61 13.03
C HIS A 289 20.27 -18.93 12.29
N LEU A 290 21.31 -18.91 11.47
CA LEU A 290 21.77 -20.10 10.73
C LEU A 290 22.16 -21.25 11.66
N ARG A 291 22.68 -20.96 12.86
CA ARG A 291 23.03 -21.98 13.87
C ARG A 291 21.84 -22.46 14.69
N ALA A 292 20.89 -21.59 15.03
CA ALA A 292 19.76 -21.95 15.88
C ALA A 292 18.80 -22.94 15.19
N HIS A 293 18.62 -22.83 13.88
CA HIS A 293 17.76 -23.75 13.09
C HIS A 293 18.44 -25.08 12.73
N GLU A 294 19.75 -25.17 12.75
CA GLU A 294 20.45 -26.47 12.57
C GLU A 294 20.27 -27.42 13.78
N THR A 295 19.97 -26.87 14.96
CA THR A 295 19.80 -27.65 16.20
C THR A 295 18.35 -28.08 16.48
N THR A 296 17.37 -27.61 15.71
CA THR A 296 15.94 -27.90 15.94
C THR A 296 15.34 -28.89 14.91
N VAL A 297 16.15 -29.75 14.32
CA VAL A 297 15.64 -30.85 13.46
C VAL A 297 15.60 -32.11 14.32
N TYR A 298 14.46 -32.30 14.98
CA TYR A 298 14.02 -33.62 15.43
C TYR A 298 12.85 -34.06 14.58
#